data_89a4759fdd9a0e5fe69abbf8df4f6e51
#
_entry.id   89a4759fdd9a0e5fe69abbf8df4f6e51
#
_cell.length_a   1.000
_cell.length_b   1.000
_cell.length_c   1.000
_cell.angle_alpha   90.00
_cell.angle_beta   90.00
_cell.angle_gamma   90.00
#
_symmetry.space_group_name_H-M   'P 1'
#
loop_
_entity.id
_entity.type
_entity.pdbx_description
1 polymer ?
#
loop_
_entity_poly.entity_id
_entity_poly.type
_entity_poly.pdbx_seq_one_letter_code
_entity_poly.pdbx_strand_id
1 'polypeptide(L)'
;MALLLVTTLSAFSQTKNITVSGRVVEDTKEPAIQATVQLLLLPDSVQASGTATTAQGYFTLPKVSAGKYVLKVSYIGFKSQYIPLHLYATTTAKNVGTLTLETDAVMLAEAVVTAEAPQVQVVEDTLVYTSSAYRTPEGAMLEELVKKLPGAEIDDEGNVKINGKDLSKIMVDGKEFFGGDVKTGLKNLPVDMIEKLKTYDKKSDLARITGIDDGEEETVLDLTVKKGMNQGWFGNADVAGGTEDRYMGRFMLNRFVDKTQVSVVGSANNVNDQGFSGGGGPPRWRRNNGLTATKMLGVNFATQTDKLELGGSARYNYQDGDIASIGSTEDFLPDGNSYSNSNSRQRNKAKNFNADFRMEWKPDSMTNIIFRPNFSYGKTDNLSNSESGTFNSDPYSLVSDPNNWLNLEKILNPDDDPLRSIRINAINSGSLNDNKSVSMDATLQLNRKLNDKGRNVTFRGRFGYTNNDNNQYTESETHYFQLLNALGGDSILVRNQYITTPTKNYNYSAQLTYSEPIARATFLQFSYQFQYKYSESDKTTYDLQGFPDWGLSTQLPTGYEEHAVDSLGKYAEY
;
A
#
# COMPACT_ATOMS: atom_id res chain seq x y z
N MET A 1 -55.96 60.18 35.46
CA MET A 1 -55.82 58.72 35.46
C MET A 1 -56.79 58.16 34.43
N ALA A 2 -56.38 58.04 33.17
CA ALA A 2 -57.21 57.64 32.05
C ALA A 2 -56.66 56.33 31.45
N LEU A 3 -57.47 55.32 31.56
CA LEU A 3 -57.20 53.96 31.04
C LEU A 3 -57.49 53.94 29.56
N LEU A 4 -56.46 53.78 28.72
CA LEU A 4 -56.61 53.64 27.28
C LEU A 4 -56.78 52.15 26.93
N LEU A 5 -57.98 51.75 26.52
CA LEU A 5 -58.36 50.41 26.06
C LEU A 5 -58.02 50.34 24.54
N VAL A 6 -56.94 49.60 24.20
CA VAL A 6 -56.61 49.33 22.78
C VAL A 6 -57.29 48.03 22.37
N THR A 7 -58.38 48.12 21.60
CA THR A 7 -59.03 46.99 20.94
C THR A 7 -58.30 46.67 19.65
N THR A 8 -57.57 45.54 19.63
CA THR A 8 -57.00 44.97 18.39
C THR A 8 -58.10 44.30 17.60
N LEU A 9 -58.53 44.88 16.48
CA LEU A 9 -59.35 44.22 15.47
C LEU A 9 -58.52 43.13 14.78
N SER A 10 -58.79 41.87 15.10
CA SER A 10 -58.30 40.76 14.34
C SER A 10 -59.08 40.65 13.05
N ALA A 11 -58.49 41.11 11.94
CA ALA A 11 -59.06 40.91 10.59
C ALA A 11 -58.94 39.41 10.25
N PHE A 12 -60.03 38.66 10.39
CA PHE A 12 -60.14 37.31 9.81
C PHE A 12 -60.15 37.46 8.29
N SER A 13 -59.00 37.27 7.64
CA SER A 13 -58.91 37.04 6.21
C SER A 13 -59.59 35.71 5.90
N GLN A 14 -60.80 35.74 5.32
CA GLN A 14 -61.44 34.56 4.76
C GLN A 14 -60.60 34.08 3.58
N THR A 15 -59.77 33.11 3.77
CA THR A 15 -59.09 32.40 2.71
C THR A 15 -60.14 31.64 1.89
N LYS A 16 -60.48 32.17 0.71
CA LYS A 16 -61.34 31.46 -0.23
C LYS A 16 -60.62 30.15 -0.65
N ASN A 17 -61.24 29.03 -0.34
CA ASN A 17 -60.78 27.69 -0.71
C ASN A 17 -61.05 27.47 -2.23
N ILE A 18 -59.99 27.38 -3.00
CA ILE A 18 -60.03 27.10 -4.42
C ILE A 18 -59.92 25.60 -4.65
N THR A 19 -60.73 25.03 -5.54
CA THR A 19 -60.61 23.62 -5.93
C THR A 19 -59.93 23.55 -7.30
N VAL A 20 -58.79 22.82 -7.38
CA VAL A 20 -58.11 22.54 -8.64
C VAL A 20 -58.43 21.11 -9.07
N SER A 21 -58.90 20.93 -10.32
CA SER A 21 -59.27 19.62 -10.85
C SER A 21 -58.78 19.45 -12.28
N GLY A 22 -58.70 18.21 -12.71
CA GLY A 22 -58.32 17.85 -14.07
C GLY A 22 -58.39 16.35 -14.31
N ARG A 23 -57.95 15.93 -15.48
CA ARG A 23 -57.84 14.52 -15.86
C ARG A 23 -56.44 14.24 -16.41
N VAL A 24 -55.87 13.13 -16.05
CA VAL A 24 -54.56 12.66 -16.55
C VAL A 24 -54.78 11.42 -17.41
N VAL A 25 -54.22 11.41 -18.58
CA VAL A 25 -54.27 10.29 -19.52
C VAL A 25 -52.86 9.99 -20.04
N GLU A 26 -52.65 8.77 -20.46
CA GLU A 26 -51.43 8.33 -21.15
C GLU A 26 -51.45 8.82 -22.62
N ASP A 27 -50.34 8.68 -23.32
CA ASP A 27 -50.23 8.96 -24.78
C ASP A 27 -51.19 8.11 -25.62
N THR A 28 -51.54 6.92 -25.15
CA THR A 28 -52.59 6.04 -25.72
C THR A 28 -54.01 6.52 -25.48
N LYS A 29 -54.22 7.66 -24.74
CA LYS A 29 -55.48 8.21 -24.26
C LYS A 29 -56.23 7.38 -23.21
N GLU A 30 -55.59 6.33 -22.68
CA GLU A 30 -56.09 5.60 -21.52
C GLU A 30 -55.93 6.41 -20.23
N PRO A 31 -56.82 6.22 -19.22
CA PRO A 31 -56.68 6.92 -17.94
C PRO A 31 -55.40 6.54 -17.19
N ALA A 32 -54.56 7.50 -16.82
CA ALA A 32 -53.44 7.26 -15.92
C ALA A 32 -53.96 7.04 -14.48
N ILE A 33 -54.09 5.78 -14.07
CA ILE A 33 -54.70 5.37 -12.79
C ILE A 33 -53.62 5.50 -11.67
N GLN A 34 -53.98 6.18 -10.54
CA GLN A 34 -53.09 6.44 -9.42
C GLN A 34 -51.81 7.25 -9.79
N ALA A 35 -51.86 8.05 -10.85
CA ALA A 35 -50.79 9.01 -11.12
C ALA A 35 -50.74 10.05 -9.99
N THR A 36 -49.54 10.37 -9.54
CA THR A 36 -49.32 11.33 -8.48
C THR A 36 -49.44 12.76 -8.99
N VAL A 37 -50.30 13.55 -8.38
CA VAL A 37 -50.51 14.97 -8.68
C VAL A 37 -50.14 15.80 -7.46
N GLN A 38 -49.17 16.69 -7.63
CA GLN A 38 -48.64 17.55 -6.57
C GLN A 38 -48.79 19.02 -7.00
N LEU A 39 -49.21 19.85 -6.08
CA LEU A 39 -49.26 21.30 -6.28
C LEU A 39 -48.14 21.95 -5.46
N LEU A 40 -47.17 22.53 -6.14
CA LEU A 40 -45.97 23.13 -5.56
C LEU A 40 -46.11 24.66 -5.55
N LEU A 41 -45.94 25.29 -4.40
CA LEU A 41 -46.00 26.75 -4.22
C LEU A 41 -44.66 27.39 -4.64
N LEU A 42 -44.73 28.42 -5.47
CA LEU A 42 -43.52 29.19 -5.87
C LEU A 42 -43.25 30.35 -4.89
N PRO A 43 -41.95 30.74 -4.68
CA PRO A 43 -40.77 30.32 -5.43
C PRO A 43 -40.11 29.02 -4.92
N ASP A 44 -40.39 28.59 -3.69
CA ASP A 44 -39.61 27.56 -2.99
C ASP A 44 -39.98 26.12 -3.34
N SER A 45 -40.95 25.94 -4.25
CA SER A 45 -41.47 24.63 -4.72
C SER A 45 -41.90 23.69 -3.57
N VAL A 46 -42.39 24.25 -2.47
CA VAL A 46 -42.92 23.50 -1.33
C VAL A 46 -44.29 22.92 -1.72
N GLN A 47 -44.52 21.66 -1.39
CA GLN A 47 -45.78 20.99 -1.66
C GLN A 47 -46.92 21.60 -0.83
N ALA A 48 -47.85 22.28 -1.52
CA ALA A 48 -49.02 22.87 -0.90
C ALA A 48 -50.21 21.91 -0.82
N SER A 49 -50.37 21.01 -1.80
CA SER A 49 -51.41 19.99 -1.83
C SER A 49 -51.00 18.83 -2.75
N GLY A 50 -51.58 17.65 -2.58
CA GLY A 50 -51.28 16.49 -3.43
C GLY A 50 -52.42 15.46 -3.36
N THR A 51 -52.57 14.69 -4.43
CA THR A 51 -53.54 13.60 -4.55
C THR A 51 -53.09 12.59 -5.60
N ALA A 52 -53.75 11.45 -5.67
CA ALA A 52 -53.61 10.51 -6.78
C ALA A 52 -54.85 10.57 -7.70
N THR A 53 -54.68 10.22 -8.94
CA THR A 53 -55.78 10.11 -9.90
C THR A 53 -56.68 8.92 -9.62
N THR A 54 -58.00 9.06 -9.92
CA THR A 54 -58.98 7.97 -9.80
C THR A 54 -58.80 6.92 -10.92
N ALA A 55 -59.57 5.84 -10.89
CA ALA A 55 -59.60 4.82 -11.94
C ALA A 55 -59.97 5.35 -13.34
N GLN A 56 -60.59 6.54 -13.43
CA GLN A 56 -60.91 7.21 -14.68
C GLN A 56 -59.94 8.35 -15.02
N GLY A 57 -58.82 8.45 -14.24
CA GLY A 57 -57.78 9.44 -14.45
C GLY A 57 -58.10 10.84 -13.89
N TYR A 58 -59.20 11.05 -13.19
CA TYR A 58 -59.55 12.36 -12.62
C TYR A 58 -58.80 12.60 -11.28
N PHE A 59 -58.48 13.88 -11.04
CA PHE A 59 -57.96 14.35 -9.76
C PHE A 59 -58.69 15.62 -9.29
N THR A 60 -58.68 15.83 -7.99
CA THR A 60 -59.20 17.02 -7.33
C THR A 60 -58.35 17.39 -6.12
N LEU A 61 -57.89 18.64 -6.09
CA LEU A 61 -57.12 19.23 -4.98
C LEU A 61 -58.01 20.30 -4.33
N PRO A 62 -58.69 20.00 -3.23
CA PRO A 62 -59.57 20.94 -2.55
C PRO A 62 -58.80 21.89 -1.63
N LYS A 63 -59.39 23.00 -1.25
CA LYS A 63 -58.89 23.95 -0.23
C LYS A 63 -57.52 24.58 -0.56
N VAL A 64 -57.24 24.87 -1.82
CA VAL A 64 -56.03 25.57 -2.23
C VAL A 64 -56.19 27.07 -2.04
N SER A 65 -55.18 27.75 -1.53
CA SER A 65 -55.16 29.22 -1.37
C SER A 65 -54.81 29.92 -2.70
N ALA A 66 -55.14 31.20 -2.84
CA ALA A 66 -54.69 32.00 -3.98
C ALA A 66 -53.14 32.11 -3.96
N GLY A 67 -52.50 32.01 -5.14
CA GLY A 67 -51.03 32.03 -5.24
C GLY A 67 -50.53 31.58 -6.62
N LYS A 68 -49.20 31.59 -6.75
CA LYS A 68 -48.51 31.05 -7.93
C LYS A 68 -48.01 29.64 -7.63
N TYR A 69 -48.39 28.70 -8.46
CA TYR A 69 -48.10 27.29 -8.26
C TYR A 69 -47.54 26.66 -9.53
N VAL A 70 -46.88 25.50 -9.35
CA VAL A 70 -46.62 24.54 -10.43
C VAL A 70 -47.33 23.24 -10.06
N LEU A 71 -48.20 22.76 -10.97
CA LEU A 71 -48.81 21.46 -10.88
C LEU A 71 -47.85 20.44 -11.48
N LYS A 72 -47.30 19.55 -10.66
CA LYS A 72 -46.45 18.43 -11.07
C LYS A 72 -47.32 17.18 -11.16
N VAL A 73 -47.28 16.52 -12.29
CA VAL A 73 -47.92 15.23 -12.51
C VAL A 73 -46.84 14.21 -12.84
N SER A 74 -46.82 13.12 -12.11
CA SER A 74 -45.86 12.04 -12.31
C SER A 74 -46.54 10.67 -12.28
N TYR A 75 -46.11 9.79 -13.18
CA TYR A 75 -46.63 8.44 -13.30
C TYR A 75 -45.50 7.51 -13.73
N ILE A 76 -45.50 6.28 -13.22
CA ILE A 76 -44.42 5.32 -13.49
C ILE A 76 -44.37 4.99 -14.98
N GLY A 77 -43.20 5.12 -15.60
CA GLY A 77 -43.02 4.89 -17.05
C GLY A 77 -43.29 6.10 -17.93
N PHE A 78 -43.60 7.26 -17.36
CA PHE A 78 -43.90 8.48 -18.08
C PHE A 78 -43.07 9.67 -17.61
N LYS A 79 -42.80 10.62 -18.51
CA LYS A 79 -42.13 11.88 -18.19
C LYS A 79 -42.98 12.73 -17.25
N SER A 80 -42.42 13.23 -16.18
CA SER A 80 -43.09 14.15 -15.28
C SER A 80 -43.45 15.44 -16.00
N GLN A 81 -44.72 15.88 -15.90
CA GLN A 81 -45.20 17.11 -16.49
C GLN A 81 -45.33 18.21 -15.44
N TYR A 82 -44.91 19.43 -15.78
CA TYR A 82 -44.95 20.60 -14.92
C TYR A 82 -45.75 21.70 -15.57
N ILE A 83 -46.85 22.14 -14.91
CA ILE A 83 -47.80 23.11 -15.46
C ILE A 83 -47.87 24.30 -14.52
N PRO A 84 -47.46 25.49 -14.95
CA PRO A 84 -47.59 26.69 -14.15
C PRO A 84 -49.06 27.08 -13.97
N LEU A 85 -49.49 27.34 -12.73
CA LEU A 85 -50.85 27.76 -12.38
C LEU A 85 -50.82 29.04 -11.56
N HIS A 86 -51.67 30.00 -11.95
CA HIS A 86 -51.88 31.19 -11.14
C HIS A 86 -53.35 31.18 -10.66
N LEU A 87 -53.55 31.07 -9.37
CA LEU A 87 -54.85 31.04 -8.71
C LEU A 87 -55.14 32.42 -8.09
N TYR A 88 -56.15 33.08 -8.59
CA TYR A 88 -56.55 34.41 -8.12
C TYR A 88 -57.56 34.30 -6.96
N ALA A 89 -57.59 35.26 -6.05
CA ALA A 89 -58.53 35.29 -4.92
C ALA A 89 -60.01 35.33 -5.33
N THR A 90 -60.28 35.66 -6.58
CA THR A 90 -61.62 35.64 -7.17
C THR A 90 -62.07 34.27 -7.74
N THR A 91 -61.09 33.33 -7.86
CA THR A 91 -61.32 32.00 -8.40
C THR A 91 -61.92 31.10 -7.33
N THR A 92 -63.00 30.36 -7.64
CA THR A 92 -63.61 29.34 -6.77
C THR A 92 -63.21 27.92 -7.17
N ALA A 93 -62.99 27.70 -8.47
CA ALA A 93 -62.58 26.43 -9.05
C ALA A 93 -61.70 26.67 -10.30
N LYS A 94 -60.66 25.85 -10.48
CA LYS A 94 -59.76 25.85 -11.65
C LYS A 94 -59.71 24.44 -12.22
N ASN A 95 -60.29 24.25 -13.40
CA ASN A 95 -60.07 23.00 -14.15
C ASN A 95 -58.85 23.19 -15.08
N VAL A 96 -57.88 22.32 -15.02
CA VAL A 96 -56.66 22.33 -15.88
C VAL A 96 -56.83 21.51 -17.16
N GLY A 97 -58.02 20.92 -17.38
CA GLY A 97 -58.31 20.11 -18.57
C GLY A 97 -57.71 18.69 -18.47
N THR A 98 -57.50 18.12 -19.65
CA THR A 98 -56.91 16.79 -19.78
C THR A 98 -55.41 16.95 -20.05
N LEU A 99 -54.60 16.30 -19.21
CA LEU A 99 -53.14 16.29 -19.27
C LEU A 99 -52.68 14.95 -19.83
N THR A 100 -51.99 14.96 -20.96
CA THR A 100 -51.47 13.74 -21.59
C THR A 100 -50.02 13.58 -21.20
N LEU A 101 -49.64 12.45 -20.59
CA LEU A 101 -48.29 12.11 -20.24
C LEU A 101 -47.58 11.39 -21.41
N GLU A 102 -46.37 11.78 -21.69
CA GLU A 102 -45.51 11.14 -22.69
C GLU A 102 -44.75 9.98 -22.06
N THR A 103 -44.68 8.85 -22.75
CA THR A 103 -43.89 7.68 -22.32
C THR A 103 -42.39 8.05 -22.15
N ASP A 104 -41.78 7.65 -21.04
CA ASP A 104 -40.36 7.78 -20.81
C ASP A 104 -39.66 6.44 -21.08
N ALA A 105 -39.25 6.23 -22.33
CA ALA A 105 -38.60 4.98 -22.76
C ALA A 105 -37.26 4.70 -22.05
N VAL A 106 -36.64 5.73 -21.41
CA VAL A 106 -35.37 5.56 -20.68
C VAL A 106 -35.61 4.98 -19.28
N MET A 107 -36.75 5.27 -18.65
CA MET A 107 -37.05 4.73 -17.32
C MET A 107 -37.46 3.25 -17.31
N LEU A 108 -37.93 2.72 -18.45
CA LEU A 108 -38.24 1.28 -18.54
C LEU A 108 -37.02 0.37 -18.65
N ALA A 109 -35.84 0.94 -18.93
CA ALA A 109 -34.57 0.19 -18.93
C ALA A 109 -33.90 0.10 -17.55
N GLU A 110 -34.39 0.84 -16.56
CA GLU A 110 -33.75 0.99 -15.24
C GLU A 110 -34.70 0.63 -14.07
N ALA A 111 -35.48 -0.44 -14.22
CA ALA A 111 -35.91 -1.19 -13.05
C ALA A 111 -34.74 -2.06 -12.59
N VAL A 112 -33.68 -1.42 -12.09
CA VAL A 112 -32.66 -2.13 -11.34
C VAL A 112 -33.35 -2.60 -10.06
N VAL A 113 -33.68 -3.88 -10.00
CA VAL A 113 -33.84 -4.60 -8.73
C VAL A 113 -32.49 -4.48 -8.04
N THR A 114 -32.30 -3.49 -7.21
CA THR A 114 -31.19 -3.45 -6.25
C THR A 114 -31.46 -4.51 -5.21
N ALA A 115 -31.21 -5.77 -5.56
CA ALA A 115 -30.81 -6.72 -4.58
C ALA A 115 -29.50 -6.18 -4.03
N GLU A 116 -29.42 -5.85 -2.72
CA GLU A 116 -28.13 -5.57 -2.08
C GLU A 116 -27.24 -6.77 -2.40
N ALA A 117 -26.21 -6.54 -3.20
CA ALA A 117 -25.25 -7.59 -3.49
C ALA A 117 -24.65 -8.03 -2.16
N PRO A 118 -24.63 -9.32 -1.82
CA PRO A 118 -24.05 -9.78 -0.58
C PRO A 118 -22.63 -9.28 -0.49
N GLN A 119 -22.22 -8.83 0.70
CA GLN A 119 -20.90 -8.28 0.95
C GLN A 119 -19.80 -9.25 0.54
N VAL A 120 -20.01 -10.54 0.84
CA VAL A 120 -19.08 -11.64 0.54
C VAL A 120 -19.87 -12.80 -0.06
N GLN A 121 -19.34 -13.37 -1.12
CA GLN A 121 -19.82 -14.61 -1.74
C GLN A 121 -18.69 -15.62 -1.81
N VAL A 122 -18.99 -16.86 -1.54
CA VAL A 122 -18.07 -17.98 -1.80
C VAL A 122 -18.50 -18.63 -3.11
N VAL A 123 -17.62 -18.61 -4.09
CA VAL A 123 -17.82 -19.24 -5.40
C VAL A 123 -16.72 -20.27 -5.59
N GLU A 124 -17.03 -21.54 -5.43
CA GLU A 124 -16.03 -22.62 -5.37
C GLU A 124 -14.97 -22.32 -4.29
N ASP A 125 -13.69 -22.21 -4.64
CA ASP A 125 -12.59 -21.92 -3.74
C ASP A 125 -12.23 -20.41 -3.71
N THR A 126 -13.08 -19.55 -4.29
CA THR A 126 -12.85 -18.10 -4.41
C THR A 126 -13.79 -17.33 -3.49
N LEU A 127 -13.22 -16.44 -2.67
CA LEU A 127 -14.00 -15.43 -1.95
C LEU A 127 -14.14 -14.18 -2.84
N VAL A 128 -15.37 -13.78 -3.06
CA VAL A 128 -15.70 -12.60 -3.88
C VAL A 128 -16.31 -11.54 -2.99
N TYR A 129 -15.64 -10.39 -2.90
CA TYR A 129 -16.11 -9.23 -2.15
C TYR A 129 -16.64 -8.18 -3.13
N THR A 130 -17.80 -7.62 -2.86
CA THR A 130 -18.39 -6.54 -3.67
C THR A 130 -17.93 -5.20 -3.12
N SER A 131 -17.16 -4.43 -3.90
CA SER A 131 -16.56 -3.16 -3.45
C SER A 131 -17.59 -2.17 -2.91
N SER A 132 -18.74 -2.03 -3.59
CA SER A 132 -19.81 -1.09 -3.20
C SER A 132 -20.51 -1.43 -1.87
N ALA A 133 -20.32 -2.64 -1.34
CA ALA A 133 -20.87 -3.04 -0.05
C ALA A 133 -20.06 -2.48 1.15
N TYR A 134 -18.89 -1.91 0.89
CA TYR A 134 -18.00 -1.36 1.91
C TYR A 134 -17.88 0.16 1.74
N ARG A 135 -18.21 0.90 2.79
CA ARG A 135 -18.11 2.37 2.75
C ARG A 135 -16.66 2.80 2.86
N THR A 136 -16.13 3.41 1.83
CA THR A 136 -14.80 4.03 1.80
C THR A 136 -14.95 5.54 1.57
N PRO A 137 -14.01 6.38 2.06
CA PRO A 137 -13.96 7.78 1.68
C PRO A 137 -13.83 7.96 0.17
N GLU A 138 -14.29 9.09 -0.34
CA GLU A 138 -14.06 9.46 -1.74
C GLU A 138 -12.57 9.57 -2.02
N GLY A 139 -12.11 9.01 -3.15
CA GLY A 139 -10.69 8.97 -3.49
C GLY A 139 -9.85 7.97 -2.67
N ALA A 140 -10.49 7.09 -1.89
CA ALA A 140 -9.77 6.08 -1.11
C ALA A 140 -9.00 5.11 -2.01
N MET A 141 -7.83 4.68 -1.54
CA MET A 141 -7.03 3.65 -2.18
C MET A 141 -7.45 2.25 -1.73
N LEU A 142 -7.06 1.24 -2.49
CA LEU A 142 -7.39 -0.18 -2.25
C LEU A 142 -7.11 -0.61 -0.80
N GLU A 143 -6.06 -0.10 -0.18
CA GLU A 143 -5.72 -0.38 1.20
C GLU A 143 -6.87 -0.11 2.17
N GLU A 144 -7.58 1.02 2.03
CA GLU A 144 -8.71 1.38 2.88
C GLU A 144 -9.91 0.43 2.71
N LEU A 145 -10.06 -0.13 1.51
CA LEU A 145 -11.07 -1.15 1.24
C LEU A 145 -10.65 -2.49 1.85
N VAL A 146 -9.40 -2.92 1.64
CA VAL A 146 -8.88 -4.20 2.15
C VAL A 146 -8.94 -4.25 3.68
N LYS A 147 -8.66 -3.15 4.40
CA LYS A 147 -8.83 -3.07 5.87
C LYS A 147 -10.25 -3.35 6.35
N LYS A 148 -11.25 -3.22 5.49
CA LYS A 148 -12.67 -3.44 5.82
C LYS A 148 -13.17 -4.81 5.42
N LEU A 149 -12.37 -5.58 4.68
CA LEU A 149 -12.76 -6.92 4.25
C LEU A 149 -12.74 -7.89 5.44
N PRO A 150 -13.78 -8.70 5.64
CA PRO A 150 -13.77 -9.76 6.63
C PRO A 150 -12.62 -10.74 6.38
N GLY A 151 -11.85 -11.03 7.42
CA GLY A 151 -10.69 -11.93 7.36
C GLY A 151 -9.42 -11.32 6.77
N ALA A 152 -9.41 -10.03 6.42
CA ALA A 152 -8.21 -9.33 5.98
C ALA A 152 -7.52 -8.64 7.16
N GLU A 153 -6.22 -8.80 7.26
CA GLU A 153 -5.35 -8.16 8.25
C GLU A 153 -4.19 -7.47 7.52
N ILE A 154 -3.89 -6.25 7.91
CA ILE A 154 -2.73 -5.52 7.42
C ILE A 154 -1.86 -5.20 8.63
N ASP A 155 -0.65 -5.75 8.66
CA ASP A 155 0.29 -5.49 9.73
C ASP A 155 0.88 -4.07 9.66
N ASP A 156 1.66 -3.71 10.68
CA ASP A 156 2.32 -2.40 10.74
C ASP A 156 3.38 -2.19 9.65
N GLU A 157 3.86 -3.25 9.05
CA GLU A 157 4.84 -3.23 7.96
C GLU A 157 4.16 -3.17 6.59
N GLY A 158 2.81 -3.30 6.53
CA GLY A 158 2.00 -3.27 5.32
C GLY A 158 1.93 -4.61 4.60
N ASN A 159 2.28 -5.71 5.26
CA ASN A 159 2.00 -7.04 4.76
C ASN A 159 0.53 -7.35 4.97
N VAL A 160 -0.07 -8.06 4.04
CA VAL A 160 -1.49 -8.39 4.07
C VAL A 160 -1.68 -9.88 4.26
N LYS A 161 -2.57 -10.25 5.17
CA LYS A 161 -3.09 -11.61 5.29
C LYS A 161 -4.57 -11.61 4.97
N ILE A 162 -5.03 -12.61 4.25
CA ILE A 162 -6.45 -12.85 4.03
C ILE A 162 -6.75 -14.26 4.50
N ASN A 163 -7.66 -14.38 5.48
CA ASN A 163 -7.98 -15.64 6.16
C ASN A 163 -6.76 -16.40 6.70
N GLY A 164 -5.80 -15.65 7.26
CA GLY A 164 -4.57 -16.20 7.83
C GLY A 164 -3.47 -16.56 6.84
N LYS A 165 -3.71 -16.43 5.52
CA LYS A 165 -2.71 -16.66 4.47
C LYS A 165 -2.08 -15.36 4.01
N ASP A 166 -0.77 -15.36 3.82
CA ASP A 166 -0.04 -14.19 3.31
C ASP A 166 -0.41 -13.91 1.85
N LEU A 167 -0.79 -12.67 1.56
CA LEU A 167 -1.09 -12.23 0.19
C LEU A 167 0.21 -12.06 -0.59
N SER A 168 0.38 -12.86 -1.64
CA SER A 168 1.59 -12.87 -2.46
C SER A 168 1.55 -11.86 -3.61
N LYS A 169 0.35 -11.62 -4.19
CA LYS A 169 0.22 -10.79 -5.40
C LYS A 169 -1.11 -10.07 -5.47
N ILE A 170 -1.08 -8.87 -6.08
CA ILE A 170 -2.29 -8.19 -6.55
C ILE A 170 -2.37 -8.34 -8.07
N MET A 171 -3.57 -8.67 -8.53
CA MET A 171 -3.89 -8.77 -9.95
C MET A 171 -4.99 -7.76 -10.30
N VAL A 172 -4.99 -7.25 -11.53
CA VAL A 172 -6.03 -6.37 -12.06
C VAL A 172 -6.54 -7.00 -13.36
N ASP A 173 -7.81 -7.43 -13.35
CA ASP A 173 -8.42 -8.19 -14.43
C ASP A 173 -7.56 -9.39 -14.87
N GLY A 174 -7.06 -10.16 -13.89
CA GLY A 174 -6.23 -11.35 -14.09
C GLY A 174 -4.77 -11.11 -14.47
N LYS A 175 -4.28 -9.86 -14.50
CA LYS A 175 -2.89 -9.50 -14.83
C LYS A 175 -2.14 -9.07 -13.58
N GLU A 176 -0.90 -9.51 -13.43
CA GLU A 176 -0.05 -9.12 -12.29
C GLU A 176 0.20 -7.61 -12.30
N PHE A 177 0.03 -6.98 -11.13
CA PHE A 177 0.27 -5.57 -10.92
C PHE A 177 1.50 -5.39 -10.02
N PHE A 178 2.54 -4.71 -10.52
CA PHE A 178 3.83 -4.50 -9.87
C PHE A 178 4.51 -5.81 -9.37
N GLY A 179 4.44 -6.90 -10.16
CA GLY A 179 5.28 -8.09 -9.99
C GLY A 179 5.25 -8.75 -8.60
N GLY A 180 4.13 -8.64 -7.86
CA GLY A 180 4.01 -9.17 -6.50
C GLY A 180 4.33 -8.16 -5.40
N ASP A 181 4.59 -6.89 -5.72
CA ASP A 181 4.65 -5.83 -4.71
C ASP A 181 3.24 -5.42 -4.27
N VAL A 182 2.71 -6.18 -3.32
CA VAL A 182 1.38 -5.96 -2.74
C VAL A 182 1.23 -4.54 -2.19
N LYS A 183 2.27 -4.01 -1.55
CA LYS A 183 2.23 -2.67 -0.92
C LYS A 183 2.03 -1.57 -1.95
N THR A 184 2.75 -1.65 -3.07
CA THR A 184 2.57 -0.70 -4.19
C THR A 184 1.16 -0.81 -4.76
N GLY A 185 0.62 -2.02 -4.94
CA GLY A 185 -0.75 -2.22 -5.42
C GLY A 185 -1.81 -1.62 -4.49
N LEU A 186 -1.70 -1.87 -3.19
CA LEU A 186 -2.64 -1.36 -2.18
C LEU A 186 -2.75 0.17 -2.17
N LYS A 187 -1.64 0.85 -2.38
CA LYS A 187 -1.55 2.31 -2.26
C LYS A 187 -1.80 3.06 -3.56
N ASN A 188 -1.83 2.36 -4.68
CA ASN A 188 -1.90 2.99 -5.99
C ASN A 188 -3.19 2.69 -6.76
N LEU A 189 -4.04 1.78 -6.28
CA LEU A 189 -5.28 1.45 -6.97
C LEU A 189 -6.46 2.13 -6.27
N PRO A 190 -7.17 3.07 -6.93
CA PRO A 190 -8.34 3.72 -6.36
C PRO A 190 -9.48 2.73 -6.20
N VAL A 191 -10.19 2.79 -5.07
CA VAL A 191 -11.39 1.97 -4.82
C VAL A 191 -12.48 2.24 -5.86
N ASP A 192 -12.57 3.47 -6.34
CA ASP A 192 -13.63 3.90 -7.26
C ASP A 192 -13.63 3.14 -8.59
N MET A 193 -12.49 2.62 -9.01
CA MET A 193 -12.38 1.79 -10.21
C MET A 193 -12.75 0.32 -10.01
N ILE A 194 -12.83 -0.14 -8.75
CA ILE A 194 -12.97 -1.56 -8.42
C ILE A 194 -14.44 -1.94 -8.31
N GLU A 195 -14.87 -2.95 -9.04
CA GLU A 195 -16.19 -3.56 -8.92
C GLU A 195 -16.21 -4.66 -7.88
N LYS A 196 -15.26 -5.61 -8.00
CA LYS A 196 -15.15 -6.78 -7.13
C LYS A 196 -13.69 -7.07 -6.79
N LEU A 197 -13.50 -7.67 -5.63
CA LEU A 197 -12.22 -8.23 -5.22
C LEU A 197 -12.42 -9.74 -5.07
N LYS A 198 -11.52 -10.52 -5.67
CA LYS A 198 -11.53 -11.98 -5.60
C LYS A 198 -10.25 -12.43 -4.92
N THR A 199 -10.37 -13.26 -3.89
CA THR A 199 -9.20 -13.91 -3.29
C THR A 199 -9.31 -15.41 -3.45
N TYR A 200 -8.25 -16.01 -3.91
CA TYR A 200 -8.12 -17.44 -4.14
C TYR A 200 -6.67 -17.88 -4.14
N ASP A 201 -6.45 -19.16 -3.96
CA ASP A 201 -5.12 -19.74 -4.08
C ASP A 201 -4.85 -20.08 -5.55
N LYS A 202 -3.95 -19.32 -6.16
CA LYS A 202 -3.52 -19.52 -7.55
C LYS A 202 -2.52 -20.64 -7.61
N LYS A 203 -2.83 -21.68 -8.34
CA LYS A 203 -1.92 -22.80 -8.60
C LYS A 203 -0.67 -22.34 -9.34
N SER A 204 0.43 -23.05 -9.12
CA SER A 204 1.67 -22.82 -9.84
C SER A 204 1.45 -22.86 -11.36
N ASP A 205 2.32 -22.20 -12.13
CA ASP A 205 2.25 -22.27 -13.59
C ASP A 205 2.38 -23.72 -14.10
N LEU A 206 3.14 -24.56 -13.41
CA LEU A 206 3.27 -25.97 -13.75
C LEU A 206 1.95 -26.70 -13.55
N ALA A 207 1.34 -26.59 -12.37
CA ALA A 207 0.06 -27.23 -12.06
C ALA A 207 -1.06 -26.74 -13.01
N ARG A 208 -1.09 -25.42 -13.31
CA ARG A 208 -2.06 -24.83 -14.25
C ARG A 208 -1.94 -25.38 -15.68
N ILE A 209 -0.72 -25.60 -16.16
CA ILE A 209 -0.46 -26.04 -17.53
C ILE A 209 -0.63 -27.57 -17.67
N THR A 210 -0.14 -28.31 -16.69
CA THR A 210 -0.17 -29.79 -16.73
C THR A 210 -1.48 -30.38 -16.23
N GLY A 211 -2.24 -29.61 -15.41
CA GLY A 211 -3.41 -30.08 -14.68
C GLY A 211 -3.07 -31.00 -13.50
N ILE A 212 -1.79 -31.12 -13.15
CA ILE A 212 -1.29 -31.94 -12.05
C ILE A 212 -0.88 -30.98 -10.91
N ASP A 213 -1.45 -31.18 -9.74
CA ASP A 213 -1.15 -30.39 -8.56
C ASP A 213 0.26 -30.72 -8.07
N ASP A 214 1.09 -29.69 -7.91
CA ASP A 214 2.47 -29.79 -7.41
C ASP A 214 2.61 -29.30 -5.95
N GLY A 215 1.48 -28.92 -5.32
CA GLY A 215 1.42 -28.40 -3.95
C GLY A 215 1.96 -26.98 -3.79
N GLU A 216 2.33 -26.32 -4.90
CA GLU A 216 2.76 -24.91 -4.88
C GLU A 216 1.55 -24.02 -5.23
N GLU A 217 1.09 -23.24 -4.25
CA GLU A 217 -0.02 -22.29 -4.40
C GLU A 217 0.38 -20.91 -3.88
N GLU A 218 -0.14 -19.86 -4.51
CA GLU A 218 0.05 -18.47 -4.10
C GLU A 218 -1.31 -17.83 -3.84
N THR A 219 -1.54 -17.29 -2.64
CA THR A 219 -2.76 -16.52 -2.36
C THR A 219 -2.70 -15.18 -3.09
N VAL A 220 -3.69 -14.90 -3.92
CA VAL A 220 -3.76 -13.70 -4.75
C VAL A 220 -5.05 -12.91 -4.48
N LEU A 221 -4.97 -11.59 -4.66
CA LEU A 221 -6.10 -10.68 -4.68
C LEU A 221 -6.28 -10.17 -6.12
N ASP A 222 -7.31 -10.63 -6.80
CA ASP A 222 -7.63 -10.22 -8.17
C ASP A 222 -8.78 -9.21 -8.17
N LEU A 223 -8.51 -8.03 -8.71
CA LEU A 223 -9.41 -6.89 -8.77
C LEU A 223 -10.12 -6.89 -10.11
N THR A 224 -11.44 -6.92 -10.10
CA THR A 224 -12.25 -6.71 -11.31
C THR A 224 -12.55 -5.22 -11.43
N VAL A 225 -12.16 -4.62 -12.55
CA VAL A 225 -12.39 -3.20 -12.83
C VAL A 225 -13.84 -2.99 -13.33
N LYS A 226 -14.46 -1.89 -12.87
CA LYS A 226 -15.81 -1.50 -13.33
C LYS A 226 -15.86 -1.34 -14.85
N LYS A 227 -16.98 -1.74 -15.46
CA LYS A 227 -17.20 -1.59 -16.90
C LYS A 227 -16.99 -0.14 -17.35
N GLY A 228 -16.18 0.05 -18.40
CA GLY A 228 -15.83 1.37 -18.95
C GLY A 228 -14.61 2.03 -18.28
N MET A 229 -14.15 1.57 -17.12
CA MET A 229 -12.94 2.07 -16.48
C MET A 229 -11.66 1.28 -16.89
N ASN A 230 -11.82 0.23 -17.67
CA ASN A 230 -10.70 -0.51 -18.28
C ASN A 230 -10.18 0.12 -19.59
N GLN A 231 -10.70 1.30 -19.97
CA GLN A 231 -10.29 2.06 -21.15
C GLN A 231 -10.13 3.53 -20.80
N GLY A 232 -8.91 4.05 -20.92
CA GLY A 232 -8.65 5.47 -20.70
C GLY A 232 -7.43 5.76 -19.84
N TRP A 233 -7.34 7.02 -19.45
CA TRP A 233 -6.34 7.53 -18.53
C TRP A 233 -7.01 7.82 -17.19
N PHE A 234 -6.38 7.42 -16.10
CA PHE A 234 -6.78 7.83 -14.76
C PHE A 234 -5.56 7.95 -13.86
N GLY A 235 -5.66 8.79 -12.86
CA GLY A 235 -4.55 9.02 -11.94
C GLY A 235 -4.91 10.03 -10.89
N ASN A 236 -4.00 10.20 -9.97
CA ASN A 236 -4.06 11.22 -8.95
C ASN A 236 -2.67 11.83 -8.74
N ALA A 237 -2.65 13.04 -8.22
CA ALA A 237 -1.44 13.71 -7.78
C ALA A 237 -1.75 14.49 -6.50
N ASP A 238 -0.88 14.34 -5.51
CA ASP A 238 -0.97 15.04 -4.24
C ASP A 238 0.32 15.81 -4.02
N VAL A 239 0.21 17.06 -3.60
CA VAL A 239 1.34 17.90 -3.24
C VAL A 239 1.04 18.59 -1.91
N ALA A 240 1.97 18.53 -0.97
CA ALA A 240 1.85 19.20 0.30
C ALA A 240 3.17 19.89 0.66
N GLY A 241 3.08 21.05 1.31
CA GLY A 241 4.19 21.78 1.89
C GLY A 241 3.92 22.07 3.36
N GLY A 242 4.97 22.14 4.16
CA GLY A 242 4.91 22.43 5.58
C GLY A 242 5.98 23.41 6.03
N THR A 243 5.99 23.74 7.30
CA THR A 243 7.08 24.49 7.94
C THR A 243 8.37 23.69 7.95
N GLU A 244 9.52 24.33 8.16
CA GLU A 244 10.84 23.68 8.26
C GLU A 244 11.21 22.87 7.00
N ASP A 245 10.93 23.41 5.81
CA ASP A 245 11.24 22.82 4.52
C ASP A 245 10.62 21.41 4.31
N ARG A 246 9.47 21.13 4.95
CA ARG A 246 8.75 19.89 4.77
C ARG A 246 7.99 19.90 3.46
N TYR A 247 8.13 18.81 2.73
CA TYR A 247 7.41 18.62 1.47
C TYR A 247 6.96 17.17 1.31
N MET A 248 5.89 17.00 0.57
CA MET A 248 5.41 15.72 0.06
C MET A 248 4.84 15.92 -1.33
N GLY A 249 5.23 15.09 -2.25
CA GLY A 249 4.63 15.00 -3.57
C GLY A 249 4.51 13.53 -3.95
N ARG A 250 3.37 13.16 -4.51
CA ARG A 250 3.15 11.83 -5.08
C ARG A 250 2.22 11.93 -6.26
N PHE A 251 2.42 11.06 -7.22
CA PHE A 251 1.54 10.93 -8.37
C PHE A 251 1.43 9.49 -8.80
N MET A 252 0.30 9.18 -9.38
CA MET A 252 0.03 7.94 -10.07
C MET A 252 -0.66 8.26 -11.39
N LEU A 253 -0.23 7.65 -12.46
CA LEU A 253 -0.83 7.76 -13.77
C LEU A 253 -0.97 6.36 -14.36
N ASN A 254 -2.19 6.00 -14.73
CA ASN A 254 -2.51 4.74 -15.36
C ASN A 254 -3.11 4.97 -16.73
N ARG A 255 -2.74 4.13 -17.68
CA ARG A 255 -3.40 4.01 -18.97
C ARG A 255 -3.81 2.55 -19.19
N PHE A 256 -5.11 2.33 -19.26
CA PHE A 256 -5.67 1.04 -19.60
C PHE A 256 -6.32 1.12 -20.97
N VAL A 257 -6.02 0.15 -21.82
CA VAL A 257 -6.59 0.03 -23.17
C VAL A 257 -6.81 -1.46 -23.42
N ASP A 258 -8.06 -1.90 -23.31
CA ASP A 258 -8.45 -3.29 -23.47
C ASP A 258 -7.58 -4.27 -22.66
N LYS A 259 -6.69 -4.99 -23.38
CA LYS A 259 -5.81 -6.01 -22.79
C LYS A 259 -4.45 -5.46 -22.36
N THR A 260 -4.21 -4.16 -22.49
CA THR A 260 -2.93 -3.50 -22.13
C THR A 260 -3.11 -2.55 -20.97
N GLN A 261 -2.24 -2.65 -19.98
CA GLN A 261 -2.21 -1.81 -18.79
C GLN A 261 -0.80 -1.24 -18.64
N VAL A 262 -0.69 0.06 -18.47
CA VAL A 262 0.57 0.76 -18.16
C VAL A 262 0.30 1.66 -16.96
N SER A 263 1.17 1.58 -15.95
CA SER A 263 1.09 2.40 -14.74
C SER A 263 2.43 3.04 -14.45
N VAL A 264 2.41 4.32 -14.11
CA VAL A 264 3.59 5.05 -13.65
C VAL A 264 3.25 5.65 -12.29
N VAL A 265 4.10 5.41 -11.31
CA VAL A 265 3.94 5.91 -9.94
C VAL A 265 5.21 6.62 -9.50
N GLY A 266 5.06 7.71 -8.77
CA GLY A 266 6.21 8.42 -8.22
C GLY A 266 5.87 9.14 -6.93
N SER A 267 6.83 9.17 -6.01
CA SER A 267 6.73 9.92 -4.76
C SER A 267 8.05 10.51 -4.32
N ALA A 268 7.98 11.66 -3.66
CA ALA A 268 9.12 12.28 -3.00
C ALA A 268 8.63 13.03 -1.77
N ASN A 269 9.25 12.77 -0.62
CA ASN A 269 8.90 13.47 0.63
C ASN A 269 10.06 13.46 1.62
N ASN A 270 9.95 14.31 2.66
CA ASN A 270 10.84 14.34 3.82
C ASN A 270 10.06 14.42 5.16
N VAL A 271 8.87 13.83 5.18
CA VAL A 271 7.95 13.82 6.33
C VAL A 271 7.73 12.42 6.91
N ASN A 272 8.70 11.52 6.71
CA ASN A 272 8.63 10.11 7.12
C ASN A 272 7.47 9.33 6.47
N ASP A 273 6.88 9.83 5.39
CA ASP A 273 5.93 9.07 4.60
C ASP A 273 6.71 8.07 3.75
N GLN A 274 6.41 6.80 3.90
CA GLN A 274 7.03 5.74 3.10
C GLN A 274 6.52 5.71 1.64
N GLY A 275 5.72 6.71 1.25
CA GLY A 275 5.18 6.85 -0.08
C GLY A 275 4.37 5.62 -0.50
N PHE A 276 4.57 5.19 -1.75
CA PHE A 276 3.90 4.02 -2.30
C PHE A 276 4.51 2.67 -1.89
N SER A 277 5.61 2.65 -1.14
CA SER A 277 6.33 1.43 -0.76
C SER A 277 6.25 1.06 0.72
N GLY A 278 5.57 1.84 1.53
CA GLY A 278 5.46 1.60 2.97
C GLY A 278 4.07 1.15 3.43
N GLY A 279 3.99 0.46 4.58
CA GLY A 279 2.74 0.09 5.24
C GLY A 279 1.88 1.33 5.51
N GLY A 280 0.69 1.36 4.92
CA GLY A 280 -0.22 2.49 5.03
C GLY A 280 -1.22 2.26 6.13
N GLY A 281 -1.16 3.13 7.06
CA GLY A 281 -2.25 3.53 7.92
C GLY A 281 -2.26 5.05 7.93
N PRO A 282 -3.30 5.72 8.47
CA PRO A 282 -3.15 7.12 8.84
C PRO A 282 -1.83 7.22 9.61
N PRO A 283 -1.10 8.35 9.55
CA PRO A 283 0.15 8.49 10.27
C PRO A 283 -0.12 8.13 11.73
N ARG A 284 -0.07 6.84 12.03
CA ARG A 284 0.06 6.39 13.39
C ARG A 284 1.43 6.90 13.75
N TRP A 285 1.52 7.54 14.86
CA TRP A 285 2.74 7.95 15.49
C TRP A 285 3.64 6.71 15.65
N ARG A 286 4.14 6.19 14.52
CA ARG A 286 5.22 5.22 14.54
C ARG A 286 6.36 5.95 15.24
N ARG A 287 7.02 5.28 16.14
CA ARG A 287 8.33 5.68 16.65
C ARG A 287 9.31 5.67 15.48
N ASN A 288 9.17 6.62 14.56
CA ASN A 288 10.22 6.91 13.61
C ASN A 288 11.27 7.68 14.40
N ASN A 289 12.35 6.98 14.72
CA ASN A 289 13.49 7.60 15.34
C ASN A 289 14.17 8.49 14.29
N GLY A 290 13.81 9.78 14.24
CA GLY A 290 14.40 10.74 13.32
C GLY A 290 13.61 11.02 12.05
N LEU A 291 14.25 11.66 11.08
CA LEU A 291 13.69 12.14 9.83
C LEU A 291 14.23 11.35 8.65
N THR A 292 13.32 10.95 7.77
CA THR A 292 13.67 10.19 6.58
C THR A 292 13.07 10.86 5.34
N ALA A 293 13.93 11.19 4.40
CA ALA A 293 13.52 11.58 3.06
C ALA A 293 13.45 10.35 2.17
N THR A 294 12.37 10.22 1.40
CA THR A 294 12.17 9.12 0.46
C THR A 294 11.85 9.64 -0.93
N LYS A 295 12.34 8.94 -1.96
CA LYS A 295 11.99 9.18 -3.36
C LYS A 295 11.77 7.84 -4.03
N MET A 296 10.71 7.73 -4.82
CA MET A 296 10.38 6.52 -5.55
C MET A 296 9.87 6.84 -6.94
N LEU A 297 10.26 6.03 -7.91
CA LEU A 297 9.69 5.99 -9.24
C LEU A 297 9.48 4.54 -9.64
N GLY A 298 8.27 4.21 -10.09
CA GLY A 298 7.90 2.87 -10.52
C GLY A 298 7.13 2.91 -11.83
N VAL A 299 7.38 1.92 -12.67
CA VAL A 299 6.64 1.67 -13.92
C VAL A 299 6.19 0.22 -13.92
N ASN A 300 4.94 -0.01 -14.26
CA ASN A 300 4.37 -1.34 -14.47
C ASN A 300 3.74 -1.41 -15.86
N PHE A 301 3.90 -2.56 -16.49
CA PHE A 301 3.35 -2.84 -17.81
C PHE A 301 2.79 -4.26 -17.83
N ALA A 302 1.60 -4.43 -18.39
CA ALA A 302 1.03 -5.74 -18.68
C ALA A 302 0.21 -5.70 -19.97
N THR A 303 0.37 -6.70 -20.81
CA THR A 303 -0.45 -6.87 -22.02
C THR A 303 -0.70 -8.34 -22.29
N GLN A 304 -1.85 -8.64 -22.88
CA GLN A 304 -2.25 -9.99 -23.18
C GLN A 304 -2.90 -10.08 -24.56
N THR A 305 -2.45 -11.03 -25.32
CA THR A 305 -3.11 -11.47 -26.56
C THR A 305 -3.55 -12.93 -26.39
N ASP A 306 -4.16 -13.51 -27.40
CA ASP A 306 -4.60 -14.91 -27.34
C ASP A 306 -3.43 -15.90 -27.23
N LYS A 307 -2.24 -15.50 -27.71
CA LYS A 307 -1.04 -16.35 -27.74
C LYS A 307 0.11 -15.86 -26.87
N LEU A 308 0.10 -14.60 -26.47
CA LEU A 308 1.22 -13.98 -25.78
C LEU A 308 0.73 -13.12 -24.64
N GLU A 309 1.25 -13.35 -23.44
CA GLU A 309 1.09 -12.52 -22.27
C GLU A 309 2.46 -11.99 -21.86
N LEU A 310 2.57 -10.65 -21.74
CA LEU A 310 3.77 -9.97 -21.29
C LEU A 310 3.40 -9.10 -20.10
N GLY A 311 4.26 -9.08 -19.12
CA GLY A 311 4.14 -8.19 -17.97
C GLY A 311 5.50 -7.91 -17.36
N GLY A 312 5.59 -6.84 -16.62
CA GLY A 312 6.81 -6.52 -15.89
C GLY A 312 6.72 -5.19 -15.19
N SER A 313 7.62 -5.01 -14.25
CA SER A 313 7.75 -3.76 -13.52
C SER A 313 9.22 -3.36 -13.36
N ALA A 314 9.44 -2.07 -13.17
CA ALA A 314 10.73 -1.53 -12.76
C ALA A 314 10.49 -0.46 -11.71
N ARG A 315 11.27 -0.49 -10.62
CA ARG A 315 11.12 0.43 -9.51
C ARG A 315 12.47 0.86 -8.96
N TYR A 316 12.62 2.16 -8.78
CA TYR A 316 13.75 2.77 -8.10
C TYR A 316 13.28 3.41 -6.80
N ASN A 317 13.96 3.12 -5.69
CA ASN A 317 13.73 3.71 -4.38
C ASN A 317 15.03 4.34 -3.86
N TYR A 318 14.91 5.54 -3.32
CA TYR A 318 15.95 6.23 -2.58
C TYR A 318 15.44 6.60 -1.19
N GLN A 319 16.26 6.36 -0.18
CA GLN A 319 16.00 6.73 1.22
C GLN A 319 17.23 7.42 1.80
N ASP A 320 17.03 8.50 2.57
CA ASP A 320 18.05 9.21 3.35
C ASP A 320 17.46 9.50 4.73
N GLY A 321 17.87 8.71 5.73
CA GLY A 321 17.41 8.83 7.11
C GLY A 321 18.48 9.47 7.99
N ASP A 322 18.09 10.43 8.82
CA ASP A 322 18.91 11.00 9.91
C ASP A 322 18.20 10.70 11.24
N ILE A 323 18.81 9.83 12.02
CA ILE A 323 18.24 9.24 13.22
C ILE A 323 19.12 9.63 14.39
N ALA A 324 18.54 10.28 15.41
CA ALA A 324 19.20 10.55 16.68
C ALA A 324 18.45 9.80 17.79
N SER A 325 19.21 9.15 18.66
CA SER A 325 18.66 8.41 19.80
C SER A 325 19.41 8.76 21.07
N ILE A 326 18.68 8.91 22.15
CA ILE A 326 19.19 9.06 23.51
C ILE A 326 18.63 7.89 24.31
N GLY A 327 19.52 7.16 24.97
CA GLY A 327 19.17 5.99 25.76
C GLY A 327 19.61 6.12 27.20
N SER A 328 18.80 5.59 28.13
CA SER A 328 19.14 5.39 29.52
C SER A 328 18.59 4.05 29.95
N THR A 329 19.43 3.20 30.53
CA THR A 329 19.08 1.84 30.92
C THR A 329 19.59 1.57 32.34
N GLU A 330 18.76 0.91 33.15
CA GLU A 330 19.14 0.32 34.43
C GLU A 330 18.96 -1.19 34.32
N ASP A 331 20.05 -1.92 34.59
CA ASP A 331 20.05 -3.37 34.63
C ASP A 331 20.04 -3.81 36.10
N PHE A 332 19.02 -4.55 36.52
CA PHE A 332 18.84 -5.07 37.85
C PHE A 332 19.61 -6.39 37.99
N LEU A 333 20.78 -6.34 38.64
CA LEU A 333 21.66 -7.49 38.82
C LEU A 333 21.71 -7.90 40.29
N PRO A 334 21.94 -9.20 40.63
CA PRO A 334 22.00 -9.68 42.02
C PRO A 334 23.09 -9.00 42.85
N ASP A 335 24.22 -8.63 42.24
CA ASP A 335 25.39 -8.07 42.90
C ASP A 335 25.44 -6.52 42.85
N GLY A 336 24.38 -5.88 42.44
CA GLY A 336 24.24 -4.42 42.32
C GLY A 336 23.83 -3.98 40.92
N ASN A 337 23.01 -2.94 40.84
CA ASN A 337 22.52 -2.44 39.56
C ASN A 337 23.63 -1.83 38.71
N SER A 338 23.51 -1.96 37.41
CA SER A 338 24.33 -1.32 36.41
C SER A 338 23.50 -0.28 35.63
N TYR A 339 24.08 0.88 35.43
CA TYR A 339 23.42 1.99 34.71
C TYR A 339 24.19 2.30 33.45
N SER A 340 23.49 2.54 32.35
CA SER A 340 24.12 2.96 31.10
C SER A 340 23.35 4.10 30.44
N ASN A 341 24.08 5.06 29.92
CA ASN A 341 23.53 6.15 29.12
C ASN A 341 24.21 6.17 27.74
N SER A 342 23.49 6.55 26.71
CA SER A 342 24.01 6.62 25.36
C SER A 342 23.39 7.73 24.54
N ASN A 343 24.20 8.36 23.69
CA ASN A 343 23.80 9.22 22.59
C ASN A 343 24.22 8.54 21.29
N SER A 344 23.33 8.44 20.31
CA SER A 344 23.72 7.95 18.99
C SER A 344 23.10 8.79 17.88
N ARG A 345 23.84 8.94 16.80
CA ARG A 345 23.35 9.53 15.55
C ARG A 345 23.70 8.61 14.38
N GLN A 346 22.71 8.28 13.60
CA GLN A 346 22.84 7.41 12.46
C GLN A 346 22.32 8.09 11.21
N ARG A 347 23.07 8.06 10.13
CA ARG A 347 22.62 8.46 8.81
C ARG A 347 22.62 7.25 7.89
N ASN A 348 21.45 6.89 7.40
CA ASN A 348 21.24 5.74 6.54
C ASN A 348 20.76 6.18 5.16
N LYS A 349 21.58 5.93 4.14
CA LYS A 349 21.23 6.16 2.72
C LYS A 349 21.09 4.83 2.02
N ALA A 350 19.95 4.62 1.38
CA ALA A 350 19.70 3.42 0.60
C ALA A 350 19.21 3.77 -0.81
N LYS A 351 19.73 3.05 -1.79
CA LYS A 351 19.31 3.10 -3.20
C LYS A 351 19.00 1.69 -3.63
N ASN A 352 17.78 1.46 -4.09
CA ASN A 352 17.35 0.15 -4.54
C ASN A 352 16.70 0.28 -5.91
N PHE A 353 17.09 -0.59 -6.82
CA PHE A 353 16.45 -0.76 -8.12
C PHE A 353 16.04 -2.22 -8.27
N ASN A 354 14.76 -2.46 -8.59
CA ASN A 354 14.22 -3.78 -8.85
C ASN A 354 13.52 -3.74 -10.20
N ALA A 355 13.70 -4.80 -10.99
CA ALA A 355 13.00 -5.00 -12.24
C ALA A 355 12.63 -6.47 -12.41
N ASP A 356 11.40 -6.71 -12.77
CA ASP A 356 10.86 -8.04 -13.07
C ASP A 356 10.20 -8.04 -14.46
N PHE A 357 10.21 -9.18 -15.08
CA PHE A 357 9.54 -9.40 -16.35
C PHE A 357 8.92 -10.79 -16.38
N ARG A 358 7.75 -10.93 -17.00
CA ARG A 358 7.07 -12.19 -17.25
C ARG A 358 6.63 -12.25 -18.70
N MET A 359 6.97 -13.35 -19.34
CA MET A 359 6.46 -13.72 -20.65
C MET A 359 5.81 -15.09 -20.55
N GLU A 360 4.58 -15.22 -21.02
CA GLU A 360 3.96 -16.50 -21.32
C GLU A 360 3.57 -16.54 -22.81
N TRP A 361 4.15 -17.47 -23.54
CA TRP A 361 3.92 -17.60 -24.97
C TRP A 361 3.36 -18.98 -25.31
N LYS A 362 2.23 -18.99 -26.02
CA LYS A 362 1.51 -20.16 -26.51
C LYS A 362 1.55 -20.15 -28.04
N PRO A 363 2.66 -20.58 -28.68
CA PRO A 363 2.76 -20.60 -30.15
C PRO A 363 1.68 -21.43 -30.79
N ASP A 364 1.31 -22.55 -30.16
CA ASP A 364 0.23 -23.45 -30.54
C ASP A 364 -0.53 -23.96 -29.28
N SER A 365 -1.61 -24.75 -29.49
CA SER A 365 -2.44 -25.30 -28.40
C SER A 365 -1.71 -26.33 -27.52
N MET A 366 -0.57 -26.84 -27.96
CA MET A 366 0.19 -27.92 -27.31
C MET A 366 1.44 -27.41 -26.60
N THR A 367 1.89 -26.20 -26.89
CA THR A 367 3.15 -25.63 -26.35
C THR A 367 2.87 -24.41 -25.48
N ASN A 368 3.50 -24.40 -24.30
CA ASN A 368 3.53 -23.24 -23.43
C ASN A 368 4.97 -22.94 -23.00
N ILE A 369 5.39 -21.70 -23.13
CA ILE A 369 6.71 -21.21 -22.77
C ILE A 369 6.53 -20.07 -21.78
N ILE A 370 7.12 -20.21 -20.60
CA ILE A 370 7.12 -19.16 -19.56
C ILE A 370 8.56 -18.77 -19.28
N PHE A 371 8.84 -17.47 -19.31
CA PHE A 371 10.12 -16.89 -18.95
C PHE A 371 9.92 -15.78 -17.94
N ARG A 372 10.63 -15.85 -16.80
CA ARG A 372 10.54 -14.91 -15.68
C ARG A 372 11.92 -14.53 -15.19
N PRO A 373 12.56 -13.49 -15.73
CA PRO A 373 13.75 -12.89 -15.16
C PRO A 373 13.38 -11.86 -14.09
N ASN A 374 14.24 -11.74 -13.09
CA ASN A 374 14.20 -10.74 -12.04
C ASN A 374 15.60 -10.17 -11.86
N PHE A 375 15.71 -8.86 -11.66
CA PHE A 375 16.96 -8.16 -11.40
C PHE A 375 16.77 -7.24 -10.18
N SER A 376 17.73 -7.28 -9.25
CA SER A 376 17.78 -6.32 -8.16
C SER A 376 19.17 -5.74 -7.98
N TYR A 377 19.23 -4.47 -7.68
CA TYR A 377 20.43 -3.74 -7.29
C TYR A 377 20.13 -2.96 -6.03
N GLY A 378 20.99 -3.10 -5.01
CA GLY A 378 20.93 -2.35 -3.77
C GLY A 378 22.27 -1.73 -3.43
N LYS A 379 22.26 -0.49 -2.95
CA LYS A 379 23.39 0.15 -2.30
C LYS A 379 22.91 0.82 -1.02
N THR A 380 23.59 0.53 0.09
CA THR A 380 23.29 1.10 1.41
C THR A 380 24.57 1.64 2.02
N ASP A 381 24.56 2.94 2.34
CA ASP A 381 25.60 3.63 3.09
C ASP A 381 25.02 3.97 4.48
N ASN A 382 25.58 3.41 5.54
CA ASN A 382 25.13 3.65 6.92
C ASN A 382 26.31 4.17 7.76
N LEU A 383 26.23 5.45 8.15
CA LEU A 383 27.17 6.08 9.08
C LEU A 383 26.49 6.15 10.46
N SER A 384 27.13 5.60 11.47
CA SER A 384 26.67 5.63 12.86
C SER A 384 27.78 6.12 13.77
N ASN A 385 27.47 7.09 14.63
CA ASN A 385 28.31 7.57 15.72
C ASN A 385 27.58 7.37 17.03
N SER A 386 28.26 6.87 18.05
CA SER A 386 27.68 6.63 19.36
C SER A 386 28.66 6.96 20.46
N GLU A 387 28.18 7.70 21.46
CA GLU A 387 28.84 7.95 22.73
C GLU A 387 28.05 7.23 23.82
N SER A 388 28.71 6.48 24.68
CA SER A 388 28.05 5.80 25.79
C SER A 388 28.93 5.74 27.04
N GLY A 389 28.28 5.60 28.20
CA GLY A 389 28.94 5.45 29.47
C GLY A 389 28.19 4.45 30.35
N THR A 390 28.94 3.62 31.07
CA THR A 390 28.42 2.68 32.07
C THR A 390 28.81 3.14 33.45
N PHE A 391 27.90 3.02 34.42
CA PHE A 391 28.04 3.51 35.79
C PHE A 391 27.67 2.40 36.79
N ASN A 392 28.36 2.39 37.94
CA ASN A 392 28.07 1.45 39.05
C ASN A 392 27.02 1.97 40.04
N SER A 393 26.55 3.20 39.85
CA SER A 393 25.48 3.82 40.64
C SER A 393 24.67 4.74 39.74
N ASP A 394 23.46 5.10 40.18
CA ASP A 394 22.54 5.94 39.41
C ASP A 394 23.18 7.32 39.12
N PRO A 395 23.50 7.60 37.83
CA PRO A 395 24.11 8.88 37.43
C PRO A 395 23.18 10.08 37.61
N TYR A 396 21.86 9.87 37.60
CA TYR A 396 20.89 10.94 37.83
C TYR A 396 20.88 11.44 39.27
N SER A 397 21.49 10.71 40.19
CA SER A 397 21.68 11.19 41.56
C SER A 397 22.75 12.31 41.69
N LEU A 398 23.63 12.42 40.69
CA LEU A 398 24.74 13.41 40.70
C LEU A 398 24.54 14.53 39.70
N VAL A 399 23.91 14.27 38.56
CA VAL A 399 23.64 15.25 37.50
C VAL A 399 22.22 15.10 36.96
N SER A 400 21.61 16.16 36.52
CA SER A 400 20.24 16.14 35.97
C SER A 400 20.14 15.47 34.60
N ASP A 401 21.22 15.50 33.84
CA ASP A 401 21.28 14.88 32.50
C ASP A 401 22.64 14.24 32.27
N PRO A 402 22.80 12.95 32.56
CA PRO A 402 24.04 12.20 32.34
C PRO A 402 24.48 12.14 30.88
N ASN A 403 23.55 12.25 29.93
CA ASN A 403 23.87 12.18 28.50
C ASN A 403 24.72 13.36 28.02
N ASN A 404 24.71 14.50 28.71
CA ASN A 404 25.60 15.63 28.45
C ASN A 404 27.07 15.38 28.84
N TRP A 405 27.32 14.28 29.56
CA TRP A 405 28.63 13.90 30.09
C TRP A 405 29.15 12.59 29.48
N LEU A 406 28.79 12.29 28.22
CA LEU A 406 29.26 11.09 27.51
C LEU A 406 30.43 11.40 26.56
N ASN A 407 30.57 12.64 26.12
CA ASN A 407 31.62 13.05 25.21
C ASN A 407 33.01 12.92 25.87
N LEU A 408 33.91 12.13 25.27
CA LEU A 408 35.24 11.86 25.81
C LEU A 408 36.07 13.12 26.07
N GLU A 409 36.02 14.12 25.17
CA GLU A 409 36.80 15.35 25.35
C GLU A 409 36.45 16.10 26.64
N LYS A 410 35.20 16.03 27.09
CA LYS A 410 34.73 16.65 28.33
C LYS A 410 35.13 15.91 29.59
N ILE A 411 35.27 14.60 29.51
CA ILE A 411 35.45 13.72 30.69
C ILE A 411 36.87 13.21 30.86
N LEU A 412 37.79 13.49 29.93
CA LEU A 412 39.20 13.10 30.05
C LEU A 412 39.92 13.81 31.20
N ASN A 413 39.56 15.05 31.51
CA ASN A 413 40.07 15.73 32.69
C ASN A 413 39.26 15.28 33.92
N PRO A 414 39.91 14.60 34.90
CA PRO A 414 39.22 14.09 36.09
C PRO A 414 38.47 15.17 36.91
N ASP A 415 38.97 16.38 36.90
CA ASP A 415 38.37 17.51 37.68
C ASP A 415 37.09 18.05 37.04
N ASP A 416 36.86 17.77 35.76
CA ASP A 416 35.73 18.28 35.02
C ASP A 416 34.58 17.24 34.91
N ASP A 417 34.82 15.94 35.20
CA ASP A 417 33.77 14.92 35.12
C ASP A 417 33.06 14.67 36.47
N PRO A 418 31.83 15.19 36.65
CA PRO A 418 31.08 15.00 37.90
C PRO A 418 30.67 13.55 38.14
N LEU A 419 30.75 12.67 37.13
CA LEU A 419 30.36 11.27 37.20
C LEU A 419 31.60 10.35 37.37
N ARG A 420 32.80 10.90 37.44
CA ARG A 420 34.06 10.17 37.48
C ARG A 420 34.09 9.05 38.55
N SER A 421 33.56 9.34 39.72
CA SER A 421 33.59 8.40 40.86
C SER A 421 32.73 7.15 40.66
N ILE A 422 31.71 7.25 39.84
CA ILE A 422 30.76 6.14 39.57
C ILE A 422 30.93 5.56 38.17
N ARG A 423 31.70 6.20 37.29
CA ARG A 423 31.89 5.80 35.90
C ARG A 423 32.79 4.55 35.81
N ILE A 424 32.26 3.49 35.19
CA ILE A 424 32.99 2.25 34.88
C ILE A 424 33.77 2.44 33.58
N ASN A 425 33.06 2.85 32.52
CA ASN A 425 33.67 3.10 31.22
C ASN A 425 33.00 4.24 30.49
N ALA A 426 33.67 4.74 29.46
CA ALA A 426 33.08 5.56 28.41
C ALA A 426 33.58 5.05 27.05
N ILE A 427 32.68 5.00 26.11
CA ILE A 427 32.92 4.48 24.76
C ILE A 427 32.49 5.53 23.75
N ASN A 428 33.45 5.91 22.90
CA ASN A 428 33.17 6.64 21.68
C ASN A 428 33.36 5.68 20.51
N SER A 429 32.35 5.50 19.68
CA SER A 429 32.43 4.57 18.54
C SER A 429 31.79 5.15 17.30
N GLY A 430 32.43 4.88 16.18
CA GLY A 430 31.95 5.20 14.86
C GLY A 430 31.94 3.96 13.96
N SER A 431 30.97 3.87 13.07
CA SER A 431 30.96 2.86 12.02
C SER A 431 30.39 3.40 10.72
N LEU A 432 31.04 3.04 9.62
CA LEU A 432 30.56 3.32 8.27
C LEU A 432 30.44 1.98 7.54
N ASN A 433 29.23 1.61 7.15
CA ASN A 433 28.95 0.42 6.37
C ASN A 433 28.58 0.83 4.94
N ASP A 434 29.36 0.38 3.96
CA ASP A 434 29.09 0.54 2.52
C ASP A 434 28.77 -0.85 1.95
N ASN A 435 27.49 -1.12 1.69
CA ASN A 435 27.01 -2.38 1.19
C ASN A 435 26.46 -2.22 -0.21
N LYS A 436 26.90 -3.07 -1.12
CA LYS A 436 26.40 -3.15 -2.49
C LYS A 436 25.96 -4.58 -2.79
N SER A 437 24.76 -4.72 -3.33
CA SER A 437 24.18 -6.01 -3.70
C SER A 437 23.68 -5.97 -5.14
N VAL A 438 23.99 -7.00 -5.90
CA VAL A 438 23.44 -7.25 -7.23
C VAL A 438 22.88 -8.67 -7.24
N SER A 439 21.62 -8.84 -7.61
CA SER A 439 21.00 -10.15 -7.76
C SER A 439 20.27 -10.27 -9.10
N MET A 440 20.40 -11.41 -9.73
CA MET A 440 19.72 -11.78 -10.98
C MET A 440 19.17 -13.19 -10.84
N ASP A 441 17.88 -13.33 -11.05
CA ASP A 441 17.20 -14.63 -11.06
C ASP A 441 16.44 -14.78 -12.36
N ALA A 442 16.39 -16.01 -12.89
CA ALA A 442 15.60 -16.31 -14.07
C ALA A 442 15.02 -17.72 -14.00
N THR A 443 13.76 -17.84 -14.40
CA THR A 443 13.09 -19.14 -14.58
C THR A 443 12.60 -19.24 -16.01
N LEU A 444 12.98 -20.35 -16.68
CA LEU A 444 12.45 -20.74 -17.98
C LEU A 444 11.70 -22.05 -17.82
N GLN A 445 10.43 -22.06 -18.21
CA GLN A 445 9.60 -23.27 -18.22
C GLN A 445 9.08 -23.51 -19.64
N LEU A 446 9.33 -24.69 -20.17
CA LEU A 446 8.85 -25.15 -21.46
C LEU A 446 7.97 -26.36 -21.21
N ASN A 447 6.71 -26.27 -21.59
CA ASN A 447 5.78 -27.42 -21.53
C ASN A 447 5.32 -27.78 -22.95
N ARG A 448 5.37 -29.06 -23.28
CA ARG A 448 4.85 -29.61 -24.52
C ARG A 448 3.87 -30.73 -24.21
N LYS A 449 2.60 -30.55 -24.57
CA LYS A 449 1.60 -31.60 -24.61
C LYS A 449 1.91 -32.51 -25.80
N LEU A 450 1.94 -33.80 -25.56
CA LEU A 450 2.22 -34.82 -26.61
C LEU A 450 0.94 -35.39 -27.19
N ASN A 451 -0.19 -35.26 -26.47
CA ASN A 451 -1.52 -35.62 -26.93
C ASN A 451 -2.60 -34.87 -26.12
N ASP A 452 -3.86 -35.00 -26.54
CA ASP A 452 -5.02 -34.39 -25.88
C ASP A 452 -5.47 -35.12 -24.59
N LYS A 453 -4.86 -36.27 -24.27
CA LYS A 453 -5.21 -37.10 -23.10
C LYS A 453 -4.41 -36.70 -21.85
N GLY A 454 -3.53 -35.68 -21.93
CA GLY A 454 -2.76 -35.17 -20.80
C GLY A 454 -1.30 -35.63 -20.73
N ARG A 455 -0.81 -36.43 -21.70
CA ARG A 455 0.61 -36.77 -21.80
C ARG A 455 1.40 -35.51 -22.10
N ASN A 456 2.42 -35.19 -21.28
CA ASN A 456 3.22 -34.00 -21.48
C ASN A 456 4.66 -34.16 -21.01
N VAL A 457 5.53 -33.30 -21.54
CA VAL A 457 6.92 -33.12 -21.10
C VAL A 457 7.09 -31.67 -20.67
N THR A 458 7.69 -31.45 -19.50
CA THR A 458 8.02 -30.13 -18.99
C THR A 458 9.51 -30.07 -18.69
N PHE A 459 10.16 -29.04 -19.24
CA PHE A 459 11.49 -28.62 -18.84
C PHE A 459 11.39 -27.35 -18.01
N ARG A 460 12.06 -27.30 -16.84
CA ARG A 460 12.17 -26.11 -16.00
C ARG A 460 13.64 -25.85 -15.73
N GLY A 461 14.13 -24.73 -16.22
CA GLY A 461 15.47 -24.19 -15.93
C GLY A 461 15.37 -23.03 -14.96
N ARG A 462 16.22 -23.03 -13.92
CA ARG A 462 16.36 -21.89 -12.99
C ARG A 462 17.82 -21.47 -12.94
N PHE A 463 18.05 -20.19 -12.93
CA PHE A 463 19.35 -19.56 -12.74
C PHE A 463 19.23 -18.48 -11.68
N GLY A 464 20.18 -18.42 -10.76
CA GLY A 464 20.29 -17.37 -9.76
C GLY A 464 21.75 -16.96 -9.60
N TYR A 465 22.00 -15.66 -9.53
CA TYR A 465 23.29 -15.05 -9.27
C TYR A 465 23.12 -13.94 -8.24
N THR A 466 23.99 -13.90 -7.22
CA THR A 466 24.02 -12.82 -6.24
C THR A 466 25.48 -12.48 -5.95
N ASN A 467 25.81 -11.20 -6.03
CA ASN A 467 27.08 -10.65 -5.62
C ASN A 467 26.83 -9.54 -4.60
N ASN A 468 27.42 -9.69 -3.41
CA ASN A 468 27.37 -8.70 -2.34
C ASN A 468 28.77 -8.26 -1.98
N ASP A 469 29.01 -6.97 -2.01
CA ASP A 469 30.20 -6.33 -1.48
C ASP A 469 29.80 -5.66 -0.16
N ASN A 470 30.26 -6.19 0.96
CA ASN A 470 30.01 -5.64 2.29
C ASN A 470 31.31 -5.10 2.86
N ASN A 471 31.40 -3.78 2.99
CA ASN A 471 32.54 -3.07 3.53
C ASN A 471 32.13 -2.35 4.81
N GLN A 472 32.82 -2.63 5.90
CA GLN A 472 32.60 -2.05 7.20
C GLN A 472 33.88 -1.37 7.70
N TYR A 473 33.76 -0.11 8.03
CA TYR A 473 34.80 0.69 8.66
C TYR A 473 34.35 0.98 10.09
N THR A 474 35.20 0.67 11.07
CA THR A 474 34.88 0.85 12.48
C THR A 474 36.01 1.52 13.21
N GLU A 475 35.70 2.49 14.03
CA GLU A 475 36.58 3.04 15.04
C GLU A 475 35.90 2.99 16.39
N SER A 476 36.63 2.72 17.45
CA SER A 476 36.12 2.84 18.80
C SER A 476 37.28 3.10 19.79
N GLU A 477 36.98 3.97 20.73
CA GLU A 477 37.85 4.28 21.85
C GLU A 477 37.07 4.04 23.14
N THR A 478 37.55 3.13 23.97
CA THR A 478 36.94 2.78 25.26
C THR A 478 37.91 3.12 26.37
N HIS A 479 37.48 4.00 27.27
CA HIS A 479 38.19 4.32 28.51
C HIS A 479 37.57 3.56 29.67
N TYR A 480 38.40 2.86 30.42
CA TYR A 480 38.03 2.15 31.64
C TYR A 480 38.56 2.92 32.84
N PHE A 481 37.67 3.50 33.62
CA PHE A 481 38.03 4.40 34.73
C PHE A 481 38.27 3.69 36.05
N GLN A 482 37.87 2.43 36.14
CA GLN A 482 38.08 1.56 37.33
C GLN A 482 39.13 0.49 37.09
N LEU A 483 39.68 0.42 35.87
CA LEU A 483 40.75 -0.49 35.50
C LEU A 483 42.03 0.31 35.19
N LEU A 484 43.00 0.23 36.07
CA LEU A 484 44.25 0.97 35.91
C LEU A 484 45.21 0.23 34.99
N ASN A 485 45.92 0.96 34.15
CA ASN A 485 47.04 0.45 33.35
C ASN A 485 48.31 0.30 34.22
N ALA A 486 49.39 -0.23 33.66
CA ALA A 486 50.68 -0.48 34.37
C ALA A 486 51.33 0.81 34.92
N LEU A 487 50.93 1.99 34.47
CA LEU A 487 51.42 3.30 34.90
C LEU A 487 50.52 3.98 35.93
N GLY A 488 49.43 3.31 36.34
CA GLY A 488 48.47 3.83 37.31
C GLY A 488 47.43 4.80 36.73
N GLY A 489 47.35 4.96 35.40
CA GLY A 489 46.33 5.71 34.71
C GLY A 489 45.17 4.84 34.21
N ASP A 490 44.15 5.43 33.62
CA ASP A 490 43.02 4.70 33.03
C ASP A 490 43.49 3.74 31.93
N SER A 491 42.87 2.59 31.84
CA SER A 491 43.09 1.66 30.73
C SER A 491 42.29 2.11 29.52
N ILE A 492 42.95 2.20 28.37
CA ILE A 492 42.35 2.65 27.11
C ILE A 492 42.45 1.51 26.09
N LEU A 493 41.33 1.20 25.45
CA LEU A 493 41.26 0.28 24.32
C LEU A 493 40.85 1.04 23.08
N VAL A 494 41.75 1.12 22.10
CA VAL A 494 41.46 1.70 20.78
C VAL A 494 41.34 0.56 19.77
N ARG A 495 40.34 0.64 18.94
CA ARG A 495 40.14 -0.26 17.80
C ARG A 495 39.79 0.58 16.57
N ASN A 496 40.55 0.37 15.51
CA ASN A 496 40.31 0.99 14.20
C ASN A 496 40.48 -0.09 13.13
N GLN A 497 39.41 -0.45 12.44
CA GLN A 497 39.39 -1.61 11.55
C GLN A 497 38.59 -1.34 10.27
N TYR A 498 39.13 -1.89 9.18
CA TYR A 498 38.36 -2.08 7.94
C TYR A 498 38.11 -3.57 7.74
N ILE A 499 36.85 -3.92 7.50
CA ILE A 499 36.41 -5.28 7.28
C ILE A 499 35.71 -5.34 5.92
N THR A 500 36.19 -6.17 5.03
CA THR A 500 35.54 -6.46 3.77
C THR A 500 35.05 -7.89 3.73
N THR A 501 33.83 -8.11 3.22
CA THR A 501 33.23 -9.44 3.12
C THR A 501 32.51 -9.58 1.77
N PRO A 502 33.27 -9.68 0.66
CA PRO A 502 32.66 -10.00 -0.62
C PRO A 502 32.04 -11.39 -0.59
N THR A 503 30.82 -11.50 -1.09
CA THR A 503 30.09 -12.78 -1.16
C THR A 503 29.56 -12.97 -2.57
N LYS A 504 29.84 -14.11 -3.16
CA LYS A 504 29.42 -14.47 -4.50
C LYS A 504 28.70 -15.80 -4.50
N ASN A 505 27.45 -15.78 -4.92
CA ASN A 505 26.61 -16.97 -4.99
C ASN A 505 26.07 -17.13 -6.40
N TYR A 506 26.10 -18.34 -6.91
CA TYR A 506 25.30 -18.68 -8.08
C TYR A 506 24.75 -20.09 -7.96
N ASN A 507 23.56 -20.25 -8.49
CA ASN A 507 22.89 -21.52 -8.53
C ASN A 507 22.23 -21.70 -9.91
N TYR A 508 22.21 -22.92 -10.38
CA TYR A 508 21.40 -23.28 -11.53
C TYR A 508 20.82 -24.67 -11.33
N SER A 509 19.61 -24.84 -11.82
CA SER A 509 18.93 -26.12 -11.80
C SER A 509 18.22 -26.37 -13.12
N ALA A 510 18.17 -27.62 -13.49
CA ALA A 510 17.44 -28.11 -14.64
C ALA A 510 16.58 -29.29 -14.21
N GLN A 511 15.30 -29.22 -14.45
CA GLN A 511 14.33 -30.27 -14.14
C GLN A 511 13.62 -30.69 -15.43
N LEU A 512 13.58 -31.97 -15.68
CA LEU A 512 12.80 -32.56 -16.75
C LEU A 512 11.73 -33.46 -16.13
N THR A 513 10.48 -33.22 -16.50
CA THR A 513 9.34 -33.98 -15.99
C THR A 513 8.54 -34.53 -17.15
N TYR A 514 8.27 -35.86 -17.12
CA TYR A 514 7.38 -36.54 -18.04
C TYR A 514 6.15 -37.02 -17.29
N SER A 515 4.97 -36.72 -17.80
CA SER A 515 3.69 -37.12 -17.21
C SER A 515 2.91 -38.02 -18.19
N GLU A 516 2.54 -39.21 -17.74
CA GLU A 516 1.77 -40.19 -18.47
C GLU A 516 0.40 -40.40 -17.82
N PRO A 517 -0.71 -40.13 -18.49
CA PRO A 517 -2.03 -40.50 -18.00
C PRO A 517 -2.24 -42.02 -18.08
N ILE A 518 -2.44 -42.67 -16.95
CA ILE A 518 -2.66 -44.13 -16.86
C ILE A 518 -4.12 -44.49 -16.64
N ALA A 519 -4.92 -43.58 -16.09
CA ALA A 519 -6.37 -43.74 -15.91
C ALA A 519 -7.06 -42.37 -15.89
N ARG A 520 -8.39 -42.37 -15.79
CA ARG A 520 -9.16 -41.12 -15.63
C ARG A 520 -8.73 -40.42 -14.33
N ALA A 521 -8.21 -39.19 -14.46
CA ALA A 521 -7.67 -38.37 -13.36
C ALA A 521 -6.48 -39.00 -12.59
N THR A 522 -5.77 -39.97 -13.19
CA THR A 522 -4.59 -40.62 -12.61
C THR A 522 -3.41 -40.50 -13.56
N PHE A 523 -2.31 -39.93 -13.04
CA PHE A 523 -1.09 -39.69 -13.81
C PHE A 523 0.10 -40.39 -13.14
N LEU A 524 0.99 -40.93 -13.95
CA LEU A 524 2.31 -41.37 -13.53
C LEU A 524 3.32 -40.32 -13.97
N GLN A 525 4.09 -39.80 -13.02
CA GLN A 525 5.03 -38.70 -13.26
C GLN A 525 6.46 -39.17 -12.97
N PHE A 526 7.34 -38.96 -13.93
CA PHE A 526 8.76 -39.16 -13.79
C PHE A 526 9.45 -37.79 -13.82
N SER A 527 10.21 -37.49 -12.78
CA SER A 527 10.94 -36.22 -12.69
C SER A 527 12.41 -36.48 -12.39
N TYR A 528 13.28 -35.82 -13.13
CA TYR A 528 14.70 -35.77 -12.87
C TYR A 528 15.11 -34.31 -12.71
N GLN A 529 15.83 -34.01 -11.60
CA GLN A 529 16.32 -32.68 -11.32
C GLN A 529 17.82 -32.73 -11.07
N PHE A 530 18.54 -31.87 -11.76
CA PHE A 530 19.93 -31.53 -11.48
C PHE A 530 19.98 -30.13 -10.84
N GLN A 531 20.80 -29.95 -9.81
CA GLN A 531 21.03 -28.67 -9.17
C GLN A 531 22.49 -28.51 -8.83
N TYR A 532 23.03 -27.33 -9.12
CA TYR A 532 24.35 -26.91 -8.70
C TYR A 532 24.24 -25.60 -7.93
N LYS A 533 24.93 -25.52 -6.79
CA LYS A 533 25.03 -24.32 -5.95
C LYS A 533 26.48 -24.04 -5.67
N TYR A 534 26.89 -22.82 -5.83
CA TYR A 534 28.19 -22.31 -5.43
C TYR A 534 27.98 -21.11 -4.51
N SER A 535 28.75 -21.07 -3.42
CA SER A 535 28.76 -19.96 -2.48
C SER A 535 30.22 -19.73 -2.07
N GLU A 536 30.66 -18.50 -2.22
CA GLU A 536 31.97 -18.02 -1.80
C GLU A 536 31.78 -16.80 -0.92
N SER A 537 32.46 -16.76 0.20
CA SER A 537 32.50 -15.60 1.08
C SER A 537 33.91 -15.47 1.61
N ASP A 538 34.55 -14.34 1.34
CA ASP A 538 35.92 -14.07 1.76
C ASP A 538 35.91 -12.84 2.68
N LYS A 539 36.10 -13.10 3.99
CA LYS A 539 36.14 -12.05 4.99
C LYS A 539 37.58 -11.71 5.32
N THR A 540 37.99 -10.49 5.06
CA THR A 540 39.29 -9.95 5.44
C THR A 540 39.10 -8.78 6.40
N THR A 541 39.90 -8.75 7.45
CA THR A 541 39.96 -7.66 8.43
C THR A 541 41.32 -6.99 8.36
N TYR A 542 41.34 -5.69 8.28
CA TYR A 542 42.56 -4.88 8.30
C TYR A 542 42.56 -4.04 9.57
N ASP A 543 43.69 -4.02 10.27
CA ASP A 543 43.93 -3.18 11.44
C ASP A 543 44.48 -1.83 10.99
N LEU A 544 43.75 -0.77 11.26
CA LEU A 544 44.09 0.59 10.85
C LEU A 544 44.65 1.44 12.00
N GLN A 545 44.99 0.87 13.14
CA GLN A 545 45.57 1.60 14.28
C GLN A 545 46.88 2.32 13.93
N GLY A 546 47.63 1.84 12.91
CA GLY A 546 48.82 2.50 12.38
C GLY A 546 48.54 3.79 11.56
N PHE A 547 47.30 4.15 11.36
CA PHE A 547 46.85 5.32 10.57
C PHE A 547 45.98 6.24 11.42
N PRO A 548 46.53 6.92 12.43
CA PRO A 548 45.73 7.69 13.41
C PRO A 548 44.96 8.87 12.82
N ASP A 549 45.40 9.40 11.69
CA ASP A 549 44.74 10.54 11.00
C ASP A 549 43.65 10.08 10.06
N TRP A 550 43.45 8.77 9.92
CA TRP A 550 42.37 8.24 9.10
C TRP A 550 41.06 8.24 9.91
N GLY A 551 40.12 9.07 9.54
CA GLY A 551 38.76 9.04 10.07
C GLY A 551 37.87 8.04 9.33
N LEU A 552 36.63 7.86 9.79
CA LEU A 552 35.65 7.00 9.11
C LEU A 552 35.41 7.45 7.66
N SER A 553 36.11 6.82 6.72
CA SER A 553 36.07 7.14 5.30
C SER A 553 36.10 5.88 4.44
N THR A 554 35.42 5.92 3.30
CA THR A 554 35.53 4.88 2.26
C THR A 554 36.85 4.99 1.47
N GLN A 555 37.61 6.08 1.62
CA GLN A 555 38.95 6.23 1.05
C GLN A 555 39.94 5.66 2.06
N LEU A 556 40.43 4.46 1.79
CA LEU A 556 41.41 3.79 2.63
C LEU A 556 42.78 4.45 2.54
N PRO A 557 43.58 4.43 3.63
CA PRO A 557 44.94 4.95 3.61
C PRO A 557 45.85 4.09 2.72
N THR A 558 46.87 4.67 2.11
CA THR A 558 47.81 3.95 1.26
C THR A 558 48.59 2.94 2.11
N GLY A 559 48.72 1.70 1.66
CA GLY A 559 49.45 0.63 2.34
C GLY A 559 48.62 -0.14 3.39
N TYR A 560 47.29 0.11 3.47
CA TYR A 560 46.42 -0.60 4.44
C TYR A 560 46.40 -2.11 4.22
N GLU A 561 46.66 -2.59 3.00
CA GLU A 561 46.65 -4.01 2.63
C GLU A 561 47.73 -4.82 3.39
N GLU A 562 48.82 -4.17 3.83
CA GLU A 562 49.90 -4.80 4.60
C GLU A 562 49.47 -5.07 6.05
N HIS A 563 48.35 -4.46 6.49
CA HIS A 563 47.83 -4.59 7.85
C HIS A 563 46.66 -5.60 7.95
N ALA A 564 46.58 -6.55 7.02
CA ALA A 564 45.59 -7.61 7.11
C ALA A 564 45.81 -8.46 8.38
N VAL A 565 44.71 -8.61 9.15
CA VAL A 565 44.71 -9.48 10.32
C VAL A 565 44.42 -10.89 9.85
N ASP A 566 45.45 -11.74 9.89
CA ASP A 566 45.30 -13.16 9.56
C ASP A 566 44.50 -13.86 10.68
N SER A 567 43.20 -13.93 10.48
CA SER A 567 42.29 -14.61 11.41
C SER A 567 42.39 -16.15 11.31
N LEU A 568 42.90 -16.68 10.20
CA LEU A 568 43.05 -18.12 9.99
C LEU A 568 44.24 -18.70 10.81
N GLY A 569 45.33 -17.95 11.04
CA GLY A 569 46.45 -18.37 11.85
C GLY A 569 46.13 -18.58 13.34
N LYS A 570 45.02 -18.00 13.83
CA LYS A 570 44.58 -18.18 15.22
C LYS A 570 43.54 -19.30 15.42
N TYR A 571 42.89 -19.79 14.35
CA TYR A 571 41.85 -20.80 14.42
C TYR A 571 42.18 -22.12 13.73
N ALA A 572 43.35 -22.23 13.10
CA ALA A 572 43.83 -23.48 12.49
C ALA A 572 44.29 -24.54 13.49
N GLU A 573 44.20 -24.27 14.78
CA GLU A 573 44.56 -25.23 15.85
C GLU A 573 43.36 -25.87 16.56
N TYR A 574 42.13 -25.77 15.97
CA TYR A 574 40.96 -26.44 16.55
C TYR A 574 40.33 -27.41 15.56
#